data_3de96b4a615d05075417de94772a1266
#
_entry.id   3de96b4a615d05075417de94772a1266
#
_cell.length_a   1.000
_cell.length_b   1.000
_cell.length_c   1.000
_cell.angle_alpha   90.00
_cell.angle_beta   90.00
_cell.angle_gamma   90.00
#
_symmetry.space_group_name_H-M   'P 1'
#
loop_
_entity.id
_entity.type
_entity.pdbx_description
1 polymer ?
#
loop_
_entity_poly.entity_id
_entity_poly.type
_entity_poly.pdbx_seq_one_letter_code
_entity_poly.pdbx_strand_id
1 'polypeptide(L)'
;MVTTLIRFLVPGTSNRFRCGGLSVELQTARLVAGLCATEVVTYRQRQLDSPFLDDCLKAEKPDPSVLWIVSWGFDVPGLIRRLRGHRVAYHAHSSGYG
;
A
#
# COMPACT_ATOMS: atom_id res chain seq x y z
N MET A 1 7.38 -6.87 -18.55
CA MET A 1 7.98 -6.16 -17.41
C MET A 1 7.81 -7.00 -16.16
N VAL A 2 8.87 -7.19 -15.40
CA VAL A 2 8.84 -8.04 -14.21
C VAL A 2 8.65 -7.18 -12.96
N THR A 3 7.71 -7.53 -12.13
CA THR A 3 7.52 -6.86 -10.83
C THR A 3 8.50 -7.46 -9.84
N THR A 4 9.37 -6.62 -9.26
CA THR A 4 10.36 -7.08 -8.29
C THR A 4 9.98 -6.73 -6.85
N LEU A 5 9.08 -5.78 -6.65
CA LEU A 5 8.64 -5.37 -5.33
C LEU A 5 7.17 -4.95 -5.40
N ILE A 6 6.38 -5.41 -4.44
CA ILE A 6 4.99 -5.00 -4.28
C ILE A 6 4.87 -4.24 -2.97
N ARG A 7 4.32 -3.04 -3.02
CA ARG A 7 4.09 -2.20 -1.85
C ARG A 7 2.61 -2.04 -1.60
N PHE A 8 2.16 -2.49 -0.43
CA PHE A 8 0.77 -2.33 -0.01
C PHE A 8 0.65 -1.03 0.78
N LEU A 9 -0.18 -0.12 0.30
CA LEU A 9 -0.35 1.18 0.91
C LEU A 9 -1.54 1.17 1.85
N VAL A 10 -1.28 1.39 3.14
CA VAL A 10 -2.30 1.38 4.19
C VAL A 10 -2.17 2.63 5.06
N PRO A 11 -3.25 3.06 5.74
CA PRO A 11 -3.13 4.27 6.57
C PRO A 11 -2.18 4.11 7.75
N GLY A 12 -2.20 2.95 8.38
CA GLY A 12 -1.34 2.61 9.49
C GLY A 12 -1.71 1.23 9.96
N THR A 13 -0.92 0.64 10.85
CA THR A 13 -1.17 -0.73 11.33
C THR A 13 -1.57 -0.77 12.78
N SER A 14 -1.67 0.37 13.46
CA SER A 14 -2.10 0.41 14.85
C SER A 14 -3.59 0.16 14.99
N ASN A 15 -4.03 -0.13 16.22
CA ASN A 15 -5.43 -0.42 16.49
C ASN A 15 -6.38 0.68 16.04
N ARG A 16 -5.94 1.91 16.04
CA ARG A 16 -6.80 3.03 15.64
C ARG A 16 -7.23 2.96 14.18
N PHE A 17 -6.52 2.22 13.35
CA PHE A 17 -6.87 2.05 11.94
C PHE A 17 -7.46 0.68 11.64
N ARG A 18 -7.66 -0.15 12.66
CA ARG A 18 -8.13 -1.51 12.44
C ARG A 18 -9.58 -1.51 11.98
N CYS A 19 -9.78 -2.16 10.84
CA CYS A 19 -11.10 -2.41 10.29
C CYS A 19 -10.99 -3.67 9.44
N GLY A 20 -12.10 -4.18 8.96
CA GLY A 20 -12.11 -5.39 8.14
C GLY A 20 -11.22 -5.26 6.92
N GLY A 21 -11.29 -4.12 6.24
CA GLY A 21 -10.50 -3.88 5.04
C GLY A 21 -9.01 -3.91 5.32
N LEU A 22 -8.57 -3.29 6.40
CA LEU A 22 -7.16 -3.31 6.77
C LEU A 22 -6.69 -4.73 7.08
N SER A 23 -7.49 -5.50 7.82
CA SER A 23 -7.13 -6.87 8.16
C SER A 23 -6.95 -7.73 6.92
N VAL A 24 -7.85 -7.60 5.95
CA VAL A 24 -7.76 -8.32 4.69
C VAL A 24 -6.52 -7.91 3.92
N GLU A 25 -6.23 -6.63 3.88
CA GLU A 25 -5.07 -6.12 3.16
C GLU A 25 -3.76 -6.64 3.75
N LEU A 26 -3.63 -6.63 5.06
CA LEU A 26 -2.43 -7.14 5.73
C LEU A 26 -2.28 -8.65 5.51
N GLN A 27 -3.38 -9.39 5.52
CA GLN A 27 -3.35 -10.81 5.22
C GLN A 27 -2.90 -11.07 3.79
N THR A 28 -3.43 -10.30 2.84
CA THR A 28 -3.04 -10.42 1.44
C THR A 28 -1.55 -10.13 1.27
N ALA A 29 -1.04 -9.10 1.95
CA ALA A 29 0.38 -8.79 1.89
C ALA A 29 1.24 -9.94 2.39
N ARG A 30 0.83 -10.62 3.44
CA ARG A 30 1.55 -11.77 3.96
C ARG A 30 1.57 -12.93 2.96
N LEU A 31 0.45 -13.18 2.31
CA LEU A 31 0.36 -14.25 1.31
C LEU A 31 1.25 -13.94 0.10
N VAL A 32 1.20 -12.69 -0.37
CA VAL A 32 2.00 -12.27 -1.51
C VAL A 32 3.49 -12.28 -1.17
N ALA A 33 3.85 -11.98 0.07
CA ALA A 33 5.24 -11.98 0.50
C ALA A 33 5.90 -13.34 0.37
N GLY A 34 5.12 -14.42 0.35
CA GLY A 34 5.64 -15.76 0.11
C GLY A 34 5.99 -15.99 -1.35
N LEU A 35 5.56 -15.14 -2.27
CA LEU A 35 5.75 -15.28 -3.70
C LEU A 35 6.73 -14.27 -4.29
N CYS A 36 6.77 -13.06 -3.73
CA CYS A 36 7.67 -12.02 -4.22
C CYS A 36 7.96 -11.03 -3.10
N ALA A 37 8.96 -10.17 -3.29
CA ALA A 37 9.31 -9.17 -2.30
C ALA A 37 8.10 -8.24 -2.09
N THR A 38 7.78 -7.99 -0.84
CA THR A 38 6.59 -7.23 -0.46
C THR A 38 6.89 -6.38 0.77
N GLU A 39 6.38 -5.16 0.80
CA GLU A 39 6.43 -4.37 2.02
C GLU A 39 5.12 -3.60 2.18
N VAL A 40 4.84 -3.22 3.43
CA VAL A 40 3.68 -2.42 3.77
C VAL A 40 4.17 -1.00 4.00
N VAL A 41 3.55 -0.04 3.30
CA VAL A 41 3.90 1.38 3.40
C VAL A 41 2.71 2.11 4.00
N THR A 42 2.96 2.94 5.01
CA THR A 42 1.89 3.70 5.65
C THR A 42 1.85 5.12 5.13
N TYR A 43 0.67 5.75 5.13
CA TYR A 43 0.54 7.12 4.61
C TYR A 43 -0.13 8.09 5.57
N ARG A 44 -0.66 7.60 6.69
CA ARG A 44 -1.28 8.48 7.70
C ARG A 44 -0.52 8.49 9.01
N GLN A 45 0.13 7.39 9.36
CA GLN A 45 0.85 7.26 10.61
C GLN A 45 2.25 6.74 10.36
N ARG A 46 3.26 7.49 10.85
CA ARG A 46 4.64 7.02 10.79
C ARG A 46 4.84 5.92 11.82
N GLN A 47 5.51 4.87 11.41
CA GLN A 47 5.78 3.72 12.27
C GLN A 47 7.23 3.29 12.10
N LEU A 48 7.81 2.73 13.16
CA LEU A 48 9.22 2.35 13.13
C LEU A 48 9.48 1.14 12.23
N ASP A 49 8.49 0.28 12.10
CA ASP A 49 8.66 -0.98 11.36
C ASP A 49 8.11 -0.92 9.93
N SER A 50 7.69 0.23 9.48
CA SER A 50 7.12 0.37 8.13
C SER A 50 7.60 1.65 7.47
N PRO A 51 7.94 1.62 6.18
CA PRO A 51 8.24 2.84 5.45
C PRO A 51 7.03 3.77 5.43
N PHE A 52 7.29 5.06 5.34
CA PHE A 52 6.24 6.05 5.21
C PHE A 52 6.20 6.59 3.79
N LEU A 53 5.00 6.75 3.23
CA LEU A 53 4.84 7.11 1.83
C LEU A 53 5.61 8.37 1.42
N ASP A 54 5.53 9.43 2.22
CA ASP A 54 6.19 10.70 1.89
C ASP A 54 7.70 10.50 1.73
N ASP A 55 8.31 9.69 2.58
CA ASP A 55 9.74 9.42 2.51
C ASP A 55 10.09 8.62 1.27
N CYS A 56 9.27 7.65 0.91
CA CYS A 56 9.49 6.86 -0.30
C CYS A 56 9.43 7.75 -1.54
N LEU A 57 8.44 8.63 -1.62
CA LEU A 57 8.27 9.49 -2.78
C LEU A 57 9.39 10.52 -2.91
N LYS A 58 10.00 10.93 -1.80
CA LYS A 58 11.13 11.85 -1.83
C LYS A 58 12.43 11.16 -2.23
N ALA A 59 12.61 9.94 -1.76
CA ALA A 59 13.88 9.23 -1.93
C ALA A 59 13.99 8.49 -3.25
N GLU A 60 12.88 8.15 -3.87
CA GLU A 60 12.87 7.25 -5.02
C GLU A 60 12.15 7.86 -6.20
N LYS A 61 12.69 7.62 -7.38
CA LYS A 61 12.01 7.94 -8.63
C LYS A 61 11.04 6.81 -8.98
N PRO A 62 10.02 7.08 -9.82
CA PRO A 62 9.14 6.02 -10.29
C PRO A 62 9.93 4.87 -10.91
N ASP A 63 9.64 3.66 -10.46
CA ASP A 63 10.30 2.45 -10.92
C ASP A 63 9.22 1.47 -11.40
N PRO A 64 9.20 1.13 -12.69
CA PRO A 64 8.13 0.26 -13.21
C PRO A 64 8.20 -1.17 -12.68
N SER A 65 9.30 -1.57 -12.05
CA SER A 65 9.37 -2.88 -11.41
C SER A 65 8.71 -2.91 -10.04
N VAL A 66 8.32 -1.75 -9.51
CA VAL A 66 7.64 -1.63 -8.23
C VAL A 66 6.16 -1.40 -8.47
N LEU A 67 5.33 -2.26 -7.89
CA LEU A 67 3.88 -2.14 -7.99
C LEU A 67 3.32 -1.65 -6.66
N TRP A 68 2.57 -0.55 -6.70
CA TRP A 68 1.90 -0.01 -5.53
C TRP A 68 0.45 -0.50 -5.54
N ILE A 69 0.03 -1.12 -4.43
CA ILE A 69 -1.35 -1.57 -4.27
C ILE A 69 -2.06 -0.59 -3.36
N VAL A 70 -3.05 0.11 -3.91
CA VAL A 70 -3.89 1.03 -3.15
C VAL A 70 -5.22 0.34 -2.91
N SER A 71 -5.66 0.29 -1.66
CA SER A 71 -6.95 -0.31 -1.34
C SER A 71 -7.86 0.73 -0.71
N TRP A 72 -9.00 0.29 -0.25
CA TRP A 72 -9.92 1.16 0.47
C TRP A 72 -9.23 1.84 1.65
N GLY A 73 -9.51 3.13 1.84
CA GLY A 73 -8.92 3.86 2.92
C GLY A 73 -9.22 5.34 2.82
N PHE A 74 -8.38 6.15 3.47
CA PHE A 74 -8.54 7.59 3.48
C PHE A 74 -8.02 8.20 2.18
N ASP A 75 -8.82 9.06 1.57
CA ASP A 75 -8.40 9.88 0.42
C ASP A 75 -7.73 9.10 -0.71
N VAL A 76 -8.38 8.04 -1.17
CA VAL A 76 -7.85 7.23 -2.27
C VAL A 76 -7.56 8.07 -3.53
N PRO A 77 -8.44 9.01 -3.96
CA PRO A 77 -8.11 9.83 -5.13
C PRO A 77 -6.84 10.67 -4.93
N GLY A 78 -6.63 11.21 -3.73
CA GLY A 78 -5.42 11.95 -3.43
C GLY A 78 -4.18 11.08 -3.47
N LEU A 79 -4.28 9.85 -2.97
CA LEU A 79 -3.17 8.91 -3.02
C LEU A 79 -2.80 8.57 -4.46
N ILE A 80 -3.79 8.33 -5.30
CA ILE A 80 -3.55 8.01 -6.70
C ILE A 80 -2.86 9.17 -7.41
N ARG A 81 -3.26 10.41 -7.11
CA ARG A 81 -2.60 11.59 -7.67
C ARG A 81 -1.14 11.69 -7.23
N ARG A 82 -0.87 11.42 -5.96
CA ARG A 82 0.49 11.46 -5.41
C ARG A 82 1.39 10.39 -6.03
N LEU A 83 0.80 9.29 -6.48
CA LEU A 83 1.53 8.20 -7.11
C LEU A 83 1.60 8.32 -8.62
N ARG A 84 1.31 9.50 -9.17
CA ARG A 84 1.39 9.72 -10.62
C ARG A 84 2.78 9.37 -11.13
N GLY A 85 2.83 8.61 -12.21
CA GLY A 85 4.08 8.13 -12.76
C GLY A 85 4.54 6.80 -12.19
N HIS A 86 3.99 6.39 -11.07
CA HIS A 86 4.25 5.07 -10.49
C HIS A 86 3.25 4.05 -11.03
N ARG A 87 3.62 2.78 -10.98
CA ARG A 87 2.73 1.69 -11.38
C ARG A 87 1.82 1.36 -10.21
N VAL A 88 0.52 1.57 -10.39
CA VAL A 88 -0.46 1.46 -9.31
C VAL A 88 -1.58 0.52 -9.71
N ALA A 89 -2.01 -0.33 -8.78
CA ALA A 89 -3.22 -1.13 -8.92
C ALA A 89 -4.14 -0.86 -7.74
N TYR A 90 -5.43 -0.85 -7.97
CA TYR A 90 -6.41 -0.66 -6.92
C TYR A 90 -7.00 -2.02 -6.51
N HIS A 91 -6.88 -2.35 -5.23
CA HIS A 91 -7.41 -3.59 -4.70
C HIS A 91 -8.74 -3.29 -4.01
N ALA A 92 -9.83 -3.55 -4.70
CA ALA A 92 -11.17 -3.32 -4.18
C ALA A 92 -11.60 -4.50 -3.33
N HIS A 93 -11.99 -4.22 -2.09
CA HIS A 93 -12.55 -5.24 -1.21
C HIS A 93 -14.03 -5.36 -1.50
N SER A 94 -14.48 -6.52 -1.81
CA SER A 94 -15.80 -6.73 -2.34
C SER A 94 -16.90 -6.26 -1.41
N SER A 95 -16.99 -6.54 -0.27
CA SER A 95 -18.12 -6.17 0.49
C SER A 95 -17.83 -5.11 1.39
N GLY A 96 -16.79 -4.76 1.22
CA GLY A 96 -16.41 -3.89 2.07
C GLY A 96 -17.44 -3.09 2.65
N TYR A 97 -18.13 -3.23 2.17
CA TYR A 97 -18.74 -2.60 2.69
C TYR A 97 -19.56 -2.12 2.17
N GLY A 98 -19.50 -2.44 1.83
CA GLY A 98 -20.63 -2.09 1.64
C GLY A 98 -20.40 -1.21 2.53
#